data_5c5225ed36fcec19ab1b096328409cab
#
_entry.id   5c5225ed36fcec19ab1b096328409cab
#
_cell.length_a   1.000
_cell.length_b   1.000
_cell.length_c   1.000
_cell.angle_alpha   90.00
_cell.angle_beta   90.00
_cell.angle_gamma   90.00
#
_symmetry.space_group_name_H-M   'P 1'
#
loop_
_entity.id
_entity.type
_entity.pdbx_description
1 polymer ?
#
loop_
_entity_poly.entity_id
_entity_poly.type
_entity_poly.pdbx_seq_one_letter_code
_entity_poly.pdbx_strand_id
1 'polypeptide(L)'
;MMQRRPWIRLAAAATLTPFTMLPALADTPVPAEVSSALPQARLQGSGVLRFFGLRVYEARLWTSPGFVADDYARQPFALELIYDRRLEGQAIAERSVAEMRRVGPFDEAAAKRWLALMVKAFPDAVATDRLVGLHDGRGDVSFLHNGKLTAQVVDADYARLFFGIWLAKQSSAPALRESLLGLSR
;
A
#
# COMPACT_ATOMS: atom_id res chain seq x y z
N MET A 1 -13.26 -72.91 49.78
CA MET A 1 -13.38 -72.68 48.28
C MET A 1 -13.42 -71.17 48.07
N MET A 2 -12.27 -70.54 47.77
CA MET A 2 -12.08 -69.10 47.74
C MET A 2 -11.87 -68.67 46.27
N GLN A 3 -12.86 -67.98 45.68
CA GLN A 3 -12.76 -67.47 44.29
C GLN A 3 -12.07 -66.14 44.32
N ARG A 4 -10.91 -66.05 43.65
CA ARG A 4 -10.17 -64.83 43.43
C ARG A 4 -10.70 -64.13 42.17
N ARG A 5 -11.22 -62.89 42.30
CA ARG A 5 -11.62 -62.03 41.21
C ARG A 5 -10.38 -61.28 40.66
N PRO A 6 -10.16 -61.23 39.31
CA PRO A 6 -9.07 -60.44 38.73
C PRO A 6 -9.51 -58.96 38.61
N TRP A 7 -8.62 -58.03 39.03
CA TRP A 7 -8.77 -56.61 38.84
C TRP A 7 -8.33 -56.24 37.41
N ILE A 8 -9.25 -55.76 36.60
CA ILE A 8 -8.96 -55.18 35.28
C ILE A 8 -8.56 -53.73 35.49
N ARG A 9 -7.29 -53.40 35.26
CA ARG A 9 -6.79 -52.02 35.22
C ARG A 9 -7.07 -51.45 33.83
N LEU A 10 -7.99 -50.47 33.70
CA LEU A 10 -8.16 -49.65 32.52
C LEU A 10 -7.01 -48.63 32.50
N ALA A 11 -6.12 -48.74 31.52
CA ALA A 11 -5.16 -47.72 31.22
C ALA A 11 -5.81 -46.69 30.26
N ALA A 12 -6.06 -45.50 30.75
CA ALA A 12 -6.51 -44.39 29.93
C ALA A 12 -5.29 -43.81 29.17
N ALA A 13 -5.23 -44.06 27.87
CA ALA A 13 -4.25 -43.43 26.97
C ALA A 13 -4.70 -41.99 26.64
N ALA A 14 -4.04 -41.01 27.25
CA ALA A 14 -4.23 -39.60 26.91
C ALA A 14 -3.51 -39.32 25.57
N THR A 15 -4.28 -39.17 24.50
CA THR A 15 -3.77 -38.73 23.20
C THR A 15 -3.54 -37.20 23.24
N LEU A 16 -2.26 -36.80 23.37
CA LEU A 16 -1.83 -35.41 23.15
C LEU A 16 -1.91 -35.12 21.64
N THR A 17 -2.92 -34.39 21.20
CA THR A 17 -2.96 -33.78 19.86
C THR A 17 -1.97 -32.61 19.82
N PRO A 18 -1.00 -32.59 18.89
CA PRO A 18 -0.15 -31.45 18.73
C PRO A 18 -0.96 -30.27 18.18
N PHE A 19 -1.05 -29.21 19.00
CA PHE A 19 -1.62 -27.93 18.57
C PHE A 19 -0.60 -27.27 17.62
N THR A 20 -0.78 -27.46 16.31
CA THR A 20 -0.01 -26.75 15.29
C THR A 20 -0.39 -25.26 15.34
N MET A 21 0.44 -24.44 16.01
CA MET A 21 0.36 -22.99 15.83
C MET A 21 0.69 -22.65 14.38
N LEU A 22 -0.31 -22.27 13.60
CA LEU A 22 -0.08 -21.55 12.34
C LEU A 22 0.67 -20.25 12.69
N PRO A 23 1.77 -19.91 11.97
CA PRO A 23 2.39 -18.61 12.14
C PRO A 23 1.34 -17.54 11.85
N ALA A 24 1.01 -16.72 12.84
CA ALA A 24 0.25 -15.50 12.63
C ALA A 24 1.06 -14.69 11.61
N LEU A 25 0.47 -14.38 10.44
CA LEU A 25 1.01 -13.37 9.54
C LEU A 25 1.14 -12.11 10.38
N ALA A 26 2.37 -11.68 10.66
CA ALA A 26 2.61 -10.50 11.46
C ALA A 26 1.91 -9.33 10.74
N ASP A 27 0.86 -8.79 11.36
CA ASP A 27 0.16 -7.63 10.83
C ASP A 27 1.19 -6.50 10.69
N THR A 28 1.39 -6.04 9.46
CA THR A 28 2.26 -4.90 9.20
C THR A 28 1.66 -3.69 9.92
N PRO A 29 2.39 -3.08 10.87
CA PRO A 29 1.82 -1.97 11.65
C PRO A 29 1.47 -0.79 10.75
N VAL A 30 0.28 -0.23 10.99
CA VAL A 30 -0.18 0.97 10.26
C VAL A 30 0.71 2.15 10.65
N PRO A 31 1.31 2.87 9.69
CA PRO A 31 2.09 4.08 10.00
C PRO A 31 1.27 5.11 10.77
N ALA A 32 1.89 5.83 11.70
CA ALA A 32 1.19 6.77 12.59
C ALA A 32 0.44 7.87 11.81
N GLU A 33 1.06 8.40 10.75
CA GLU A 33 0.45 9.40 9.87
C GLU A 33 -0.76 8.84 9.11
N VAL A 34 -0.73 7.56 8.75
CA VAL A 34 -1.85 6.88 8.09
C VAL A 34 -2.98 6.64 9.09
N SER A 35 -2.69 6.11 10.29
CA SER A 35 -3.71 5.86 11.31
C SER A 35 -4.36 7.15 11.82
N SER A 36 -3.64 8.27 11.82
CA SER A 36 -4.18 9.59 12.18
C SER A 36 -5.17 10.11 11.13
N ALA A 37 -4.87 9.92 9.83
CA ALA A 37 -5.72 10.37 8.73
C ALA A 37 -6.86 9.36 8.42
N LEU A 38 -6.63 8.09 8.66
CA LEU A 38 -7.53 6.99 8.35
C LEU A 38 -7.59 6.02 9.55
N PRO A 39 -8.41 6.31 10.59
CA PRO A 39 -8.39 5.59 11.87
C PRO A 39 -8.69 4.08 11.79
N GLN A 40 -9.38 3.65 10.73
CA GLN A 40 -9.69 2.22 10.48
C GLN A 40 -8.81 1.62 9.38
N ALA A 41 -7.67 2.24 9.09
CA ALA A 41 -6.77 1.76 8.05
C ALA A 41 -6.29 0.34 8.35
N ARG A 42 -6.27 -0.47 7.29
CA ARG A 42 -5.64 -1.79 7.26
C ARG A 42 -4.90 -1.95 5.95
N LEU A 43 -3.90 -2.81 5.94
CA LEU A 43 -3.19 -3.14 4.72
C LEU A 43 -4.14 -3.85 3.75
N GLN A 44 -4.45 -3.22 2.63
CA GLN A 44 -5.23 -3.82 1.54
C GLN A 44 -4.36 -4.79 0.73
N GLY A 45 -3.12 -4.39 0.47
CA GLY A 45 -2.14 -5.20 -0.22
C GLY A 45 -0.81 -4.48 -0.37
N SER A 46 0.21 -5.23 -0.77
CA SER A 46 1.55 -4.70 -1.01
C SER A 46 2.22 -5.39 -2.19
N GLY A 47 3.19 -4.71 -2.79
CA GLY A 47 3.96 -5.27 -3.89
C GLY A 47 5.21 -4.46 -4.17
N VAL A 48 6.11 -5.03 -4.96
CA VAL A 48 7.41 -4.42 -5.26
C VAL A 48 7.45 -4.00 -6.73
N LEU A 49 7.74 -2.71 -6.97
CA LEU A 49 8.09 -2.27 -8.31
C LEU A 49 9.52 -2.66 -8.62
N ARG A 50 9.68 -3.31 -9.78
CA ARG A 50 11.00 -3.63 -10.35
C ARG A 50 11.15 -2.95 -11.71
N PHE A 51 12.37 -2.45 -11.97
CA PHE A 51 12.72 -1.89 -13.26
C PHE A 51 14.04 -2.54 -13.74
N PHE A 52 14.03 -3.19 -14.88
CA PHE A 52 15.13 -4.05 -15.35
C PHE A 52 15.65 -5.03 -14.29
N GLY A 53 14.72 -5.69 -13.57
CA GLY A 53 15.04 -6.65 -12.50
C GLY A 53 15.45 -6.02 -11.15
N LEU A 54 15.80 -4.74 -11.12
CA LEU A 54 16.20 -4.04 -9.90
C LEU A 54 14.97 -3.57 -9.11
N ARG A 55 14.97 -3.77 -7.80
CA ARG A 55 13.95 -3.20 -6.91
C ARG A 55 14.05 -1.69 -6.91
N VAL A 56 12.92 -1.02 -7.05
CA VAL A 56 12.82 0.45 -7.01
C VAL A 56 12.21 0.87 -5.68
N TYR A 57 11.06 0.30 -5.33
CA TYR A 57 10.38 0.48 -4.05
C TYR A 57 9.41 -0.67 -3.77
N GLU A 58 9.06 -0.83 -2.51
CA GLU A 58 7.86 -1.54 -2.08
C GLU A 58 6.71 -0.53 -1.97
N ALA A 59 5.55 -0.87 -2.52
CA ALA A 59 4.33 -0.08 -2.36
C ALA A 59 3.36 -0.82 -1.43
N ARG A 60 2.65 -0.07 -0.58
CA ARG A 60 1.60 -0.56 0.32
C ARG A 60 0.38 0.32 0.19
N LEU A 61 -0.78 -0.31 0.03
CA LEU A 61 -2.07 0.35 -0.01
C LEU A 61 -2.78 0.15 1.33
N TRP A 62 -3.11 1.25 1.98
CA TRP A 62 -3.83 1.30 3.25
C TRP A 62 -5.24 1.82 3.01
N THR A 63 -6.27 1.07 3.38
CA THR A 63 -7.66 1.41 3.12
C THR A 63 -8.55 1.18 4.33
N SER A 64 -9.70 1.84 4.37
CA SER A 64 -10.79 1.45 5.27
C SER A 64 -11.51 0.18 4.79
N PRO A 65 -12.22 -0.54 5.67
CA PRO A 65 -13.10 -1.63 5.27
C PRO A 65 -14.08 -1.22 4.18
N GLY A 66 -14.27 -2.08 3.17
CA GLY A 66 -15.21 -1.83 2.08
C GLY A 66 -14.64 -1.02 0.91
N PHE A 67 -13.33 -0.83 0.85
CA PHE A 67 -12.68 -0.16 -0.29
C PHE A 67 -12.99 -0.86 -1.62
N VAL A 68 -13.42 -0.07 -2.61
CA VAL A 68 -13.77 -0.52 -3.96
C VAL A 68 -12.75 0.01 -4.95
N ALA A 69 -11.96 -0.88 -5.55
CA ALA A 69 -10.84 -0.54 -6.42
C ALA A 69 -11.21 0.32 -7.63
N ASP A 70 -12.35 0.05 -8.26
CA ASP A 70 -12.81 0.78 -9.46
C ASP A 70 -13.34 2.20 -9.11
N ASP A 71 -13.55 2.50 -7.83
CA ASP A 71 -13.99 3.81 -7.32
C ASP A 71 -12.95 4.48 -6.40
N TYR A 72 -11.68 4.13 -6.53
CA TYR A 72 -10.61 4.64 -5.66
C TYR A 72 -10.58 6.16 -5.55
N ALA A 73 -10.90 6.88 -6.66
CA ALA A 73 -10.85 8.34 -6.70
C ALA A 73 -11.86 9.04 -5.77
N ARG A 74 -12.85 8.31 -5.24
CA ARG A 74 -13.89 8.83 -4.34
C ARG A 74 -13.86 8.21 -2.94
N GLN A 75 -12.78 7.55 -2.59
CA GLN A 75 -12.63 6.89 -1.30
C GLN A 75 -11.35 7.33 -0.61
N PRO A 76 -11.33 7.45 0.71
CA PRO A 76 -10.13 7.77 1.45
C PRO A 76 -9.21 6.54 1.51
N PHE A 77 -7.91 6.76 1.29
CA PHE A 77 -6.86 5.77 1.41
C PHE A 77 -5.49 6.42 1.57
N ALA A 78 -4.48 5.61 1.87
CA ALA A 78 -3.09 6.00 1.79
C ALA A 78 -2.30 5.05 0.91
N LEU A 79 -1.41 5.60 0.08
CA LEU A 79 -0.41 4.87 -0.67
C LEU A 79 0.97 5.19 -0.10
N GLU A 80 1.66 4.17 0.39
CA GLU A 80 3.01 4.28 0.95
C GLU A 80 4.00 3.65 -0.02
N LEU A 81 5.08 4.37 -0.33
CA LEU A 81 6.22 3.88 -1.09
C LEU A 81 7.44 3.86 -0.19
N ILE A 82 8.09 2.70 -0.07
CA ILE A 82 9.34 2.51 0.68
C ILE A 82 10.43 2.26 -0.35
N TYR A 83 11.33 3.21 -0.51
CA TYR A 83 12.35 3.15 -1.55
C TYR A 83 13.45 2.13 -1.21
N ASP A 84 13.86 1.38 -2.23
CA ASP A 84 14.96 0.41 -2.11
C ASP A 84 16.31 0.99 -2.63
N ARG A 85 16.29 2.19 -3.20
CA ARG A 85 17.45 2.81 -3.84
C ARG A 85 17.34 4.33 -3.92
N ARG A 86 18.46 5.00 -4.23
CA ARG A 86 18.45 6.44 -4.49
C ARG A 86 17.69 6.76 -5.78
N LEU A 87 16.82 7.77 -5.70
CA LEU A 87 16.10 8.39 -6.82
C LEU A 87 16.05 9.91 -6.60
N GLU A 88 16.23 10.66 -7.68
CA GLU A 88 16.11 12.11 -7.65
C GLU A 88 14.62 12.50 -7.63
N GLY A 89 14.26 13.43 -6.75
CA GLY A 89 12.87 13.88 -6.60
C GLY A 89 12.29 14.46 -7.90
N GLN A 90 13.09 15.20 -8.65
CA GLN A 90 12.69 15.68 -9.98
C GLN A 90 12.37 14.54 -10.94
N ALA A 91 13.22 13.51 -11.00
CA ALA A 91 12.98 12.34 -11.85
C ALA A 91 11.71 11.58 -11.44
N ILE A 92 11.42 11.50 -10.13
CA ILE A 92 10.16 10.93 -9.62
C ILE A 92 8.97 11.75 -10.13
N ALA A 93 9.03 13.08 -10.05
CA ALA A 93 7.97 13.98 -10.50
C ALA A 93 7.72 13.87 -12.02
N GLU A 94 8.78 13.91 -12.83
CA GLU A 94 8.71 13.78 -14.28
C GLU A 94 8.12 12.44 -14.71
N ARG A 95 8.56 11.35 -14.07
CA ARG A 95 8.01 10.02 -14.30
C ARG A 95 6.54 9.94 -13.92
N SER A 96 6.13 10.58 -12.81
CA SER A 96 4.73 10.61 -12.38
C SER A 96 3.85 11.29 -13.43
N VAL A 97 4.25 12.45 -13.98
CA VAL A 97 3.50 13.10 -15.08
C VAL A 97 3.36 12.19 -16.30
N ALA A 98 4.44 11.49 -16.68
CA ALA A 98 4.40 10.56 -17.81
C ALA A 98 3.44 9.39 -17.58
N GLU A 99 3.40 8.84 -16.37
CA GLU A 99 2.47 7.77 -16.01
C GLU A 99 1.02 8.27 -15.88
N MET A 100 0.79 9.48 -15.34
CA MET A 100 -0.55 10.09 -15.29
C MET A 100 -1.18 10.23 -16.69
N ARG A 101 -0.38 10.51 -17.73
CA ARG A 101 -0.86 10.55 -19.12
C ARG A 101 -1.37 9.21 -19.64
N ARG A 102 -0.92 8.10 -19.07
CA ARG A 102 -1.44 6.76 -19.37
C ARG A 102 -2.81 6.53 -18.74
N VAL A 103 -3.02 7.10 -17.56
CA VAL A 103 -4.28 6.96 -16.81
C VAL A 103 -5.41 7.74 -17.48
N GLY A 104 -5.12 8.94 -17.98
CA GLY A 104 -6.10 9.75 -18.69
C GLY A 104 -5.54 11.06 -19.24
N PRO A 105 -6.29 11.73 -20.12
CA PRO A 105 -5.87 12.96 -20.75
C PRO A 105 -5.89 14.15 -19.79
N PHE A 106 -4.97 15.08 -19.98
CA PHE A 106 -4.92 16.41 -19.38
C PHE A 106 -4.07 17.34 -20.27
N ASP A 107 -4.27 18.64 -20.12
CA ASP A 107 -3.58 19.62 -20.94
C ASP A 107 -2.14 19.95 -20.45
N GLU A 108 -1.38 20.67 -21.25
CA GLU A 108 0.00 21.05 -20.93
C GLU A 108 0.08 22.05 -19.77
N ALA A 109 -0.95 22.85 -19.55
CA ALA A 109 -0.99 23.77 -18.42
C ALA A 109 -1.12 23.01 -17.08
N ALA A 110 -1.99 22.00 -17.04
CA ALA A 110 -2.11 21.07 -15.90
C ALA A 110 -0.79 20.29 -15.69
N ALA A 111 -0.19 19.75 -16.76
CA ALA A 111 1.09 19.05 -16.68
C ALA A 111 2.18 19.92 -16.01
N LYS A 112 2.32 21.18 -16.44
CA LYS A 112 3.31 22.10 -15.86
C LYS A 112 3.03 22.42 -14.40
N ARG A 113 1.76 22.69 -14.04
CA ARG A 113 1.38 22.96 -12.64
C ARG A 113 1.67 21.76 -11.74
N TRP A 114 1.25 20.57 -12.16
CA TRP A 114 1.42 19.34 -11.38
C TRP A 114 2.89 18.91 -11.27
N LEU A 115 3.67 19.07 -12.35
CA LEU A 115 5.12 18.85 -12.28
C LEU A 115 5.78 19.77 -11.26
N ALA A 116 5.53 21.08 -11.34
CA ALA A 116 6.11 22.05 -10.40
C ALA A 116 5.71 21.78 -8.95
N LEU A 117 4.50 21.31 -8.71
CA LEU A 117 4.00 20.88 -7.42
C LEU A 117 4.77 19.64 -6.93
N MET A 118 4.88 18.59 -7.76
CA MET A 118 5.53 17.33 -7.38
C MET A 118 7.04 17.51 -7.16
N VAL A 119 7.71 18.37 -7.92
CA VAL A 119 9.11 18.71 -7.67
C VAL A 119 9.33 19.33 -6.27
N LYS A 120 8.35 20.07 -5.76
CA LYS A 120 8.38 20.59 -4.37
C LYS A 120 7.98 19.52 -3.33
N ALA A 121 7.06 18.64 -3.72
CA ALA A 121 6.53 17.62 -2.82
C ALA A 121 7.48 16.45 -2.60
N PHE A 122 8.29 16.10 -3.61
CA PHE A 122 9.13 14.92 -3.62
C PHE A 122 10.62 15.30 -3.49
N PRO A 123 11.19 15.16 -2.30
CA PRO A 123 12.66 15.31 -2.15
C PRO A 123 13.37 14.12 -2.81
N ASP A 124 14.70 14.23 -2.95
CA ASP A 124 15.51 13.06 -3.27
C ASP A 124 15.28 11.96 -2.25
N ALA A 125 15.02 10.76 -2.73
CA ALA A 125 14.85 9.59 -1.88
C ALA A 125 16.12 8.75 -1.86
N VAL A 126 16.41 8.11 -0.73
CA VAL A 126 17.43 7.08 -0.58
C VAL A 126 16.79 5.77 -0.11
N ALA A 127 17.57 4.70 -0.05
CA ALA A 127 17.05 3.43 0.46
C ALA A 127 16.49 3.59 1.88
N THR A 128 15.33 3.01 2.14
CA THR A 128 14.50 3.08 3.35
C THR A 128 13.66 4.34 3.53
N ASP A 129 13.85 5.38 2.70
CA ASP A 129 12.96 6.53 2.73
C ASP A 129 11.53 6.14 2.35
N ARG A 130 10.58 6.82 2.98
CA ARG A 130 9.14 6.60 2.81
C ARG A 130 8.48 7.85 2.25
N LEU A 131 7.74 7.69 1.17
CA LEU A 131 6.82 8.69 0.66
C LEU A 131 5.39 8.16 0.84
N VAL A 132 4.55 8.93 1.54
CA VAL A 132 3.14 8.59 1.75
C VAL A 132 2.27 9.64 1.07
N GLY A 133 1.35 9.20 0.22
CA GLY A 133 0.27 10.00 -0.32
C GLY A 133 -1.02 9.65 0.39
N LEU A 134 -1.61 10.60 1.12
CA LEU A 134 -2.92 10.48 1.75
C LEU A 134 -3.97 11.09 0.83
N HIS A 135 -5.03 10.36 0.52
CA HIS A 135 -6.19 10.82 -0.24
C HIS A 135 -7.43 10.84 0.65
N ASP A 136 -8.16 11.94 0.66
CA ASP A 136 -9.35 12.13 1.50
C ASP A 136 -10.65 11.59 0.87
N GLY A 137 -10.61 11.15 -0.40
CA GLY A 137 -11.77 10.70 -1.18
C GLY A 137 -12.57 11.84 -1.82
N ARG A 138 -12.08 13.09 -1.74
CA ARG A 138 -12.75 14.28 -2.31
C ARG A 138 -11.86 15.07 -3.27
N GLY A 139 -10.58 14.69 -3.35
CA GLY A 139 -9.60 15.35 -4.21
C GLY A 139 -8.47 16.03 -3.45
N ASP A 140 -8.50 16.03 -2.11
CA ASP A 140 -7.39 16.50 -1.31
C ASP A 140 -6.33 15.42 -1.18
N VAL A 141 -5.09 15.79 -1.45
CA VAL A 141 -3.92 14.92 -1.32
C VAL A 141 -2.89 15.58 -0.43
N SER A 142 -2.45 14.86 0.59
CA SER A 142 -1.30 15.25 1.43
C SER A 142 -0.13 14.32 1.16
N PHE A 143 1.06 14.88 0.90
CA PHE A 143 2.30 14.13 0.74
C PHE A 143 3.16 14.26 1.98
N LEU A 144 3.69 13.12 2.45
CA LEU A 144 4.60 13.07 3.59
C LEU A 144 5.85 12.29 3.19
N HIS A 145 7.01 12.86 3.51
CA HIS A 145 8.31 12.18 3.40
C HIS A 145 8.83 11.89 4.81
N ASN A 146 9.05 10.61 5.10
CA ASN A 146 9.47 10.13 6.43
C ASN A 146 8.59 10.68 7.57
N GLY A 147 7.26 10.71 7.35
CA GLY A 147 6.29 11.21 8.31
C GLY A 147 6.15 12.74 8.40
N LYS A 148 6.93 13.51 7.62
CA LYS A 148 6.85 14.99 7.58
C LYS A 148 6.07 15.43 6.35
N LEU A 149 5.07 16.29 6.54
CA LEU A 149 4.30 16.90 5.46
C LEU A 149 5.21 17.71 4.55
N THR A 150 5.18 17.42 3.25
CA THR A 150 5.96 18.13 2.21
C THR A 150 5.08 18.97 1.30
N ALA A 151 3.85 18.55 1.02
CA ALA A 151 2.90 19.31 0.21
C ALA A 151 1.45 18.87 0.47
N GLN A 152 0.53 19.80 0.13
CA GLN A 152 -0.91 19.52 0.02
C GLN A 152 -1.43 20.03 -1.32
N VAL A 153 -2.37 19.30 -1.89
CA VAL A 153 -2.99 19.57 -3.19
C VAL A 153 -4.47 19.40 -3.06
N VAL A 154 -5.23 20.37 -3.56
CA VAL A 154 -6.71 20.33 -3.65
C VAL A 154 -7.06 20.34 -5.14
N ASP A 155 -7.07 19.15 -5.76
CA ASP A 155 -7.35 18.97 -7.20
C ASP A 155 -7.80 17.52 -7.44
N ALA A 156 -9.08 17.31 -7.68
CA ALA A 156 -9.66 15.98 -7.85
C ALA A 156 -9.15 15.26 -9.12
N ASP A 157 -8.87 15.98 -10.19
CA ASP A 157 -8.29 15.41 -11.40
C ASP A 157 -6.85 14.99 -11.17
N TYR A 158 -6.07 15.82 -10.46
CA TYR A 158 -4.74 15.45 -10.02
C TYR A 158 -4.77 14.17 -9.19
N ALA A 159 -5.59 14.13 -8.14
CA ALA A 159 -5.69 12.99 -7.24
C ALA A 159 -6.04 11.70 -8.00
N ARG A 160 -7.06 11.74 -8.85
CA ARG A 160 -7.50 10.62 -9.67
C ARG A 160 -6.38 10.12 -10.61
N LEU A 161 -5.71 11.03 -11.31
CA LEU A 161 -4.68 10.66 -12.28
C LEU A 161 -3.40 10.21 -11.59
N PHE A 162 -2.98 10.88 -10.52
CA PHE A 162 -1.79 10.54 -9.77
C PHE A 162 -1.90 9.16 -9.12
N PHE A 163 -2.93 8.91 -8.32
CA PHE A 163 -3.11 7.59 -7.70
C PHE A 163 -3.48 6.51 -8.71
N GLY A 164 -4.03 6.90 -9.85
CA GLY A 164 -4.28 6.02 -10.99
C GLY A 164 -3.03 5.35 -11.54
N ILE A 165 -1.84 5.94 -11.34
CA ILE A 165 -0.55 5.32 -11.70
C ILE A 165 -0.47 3.89 -11.15
N TRP A 166 -0.98 3.67 -9.92
CA TRP A 166 -0.97 2.36 -9.26
C TRP A 166 -2.32 1.66 -9.29
N LEU A 167 -3.44 2.39 -9.25
CA LEU A 167 -4.76 1.81 -8.98
C LEU A 167 -5.65 1.68 -10.22
N ALA A 168 -5.43 2.49 -11.25
CA ALA A 168 -6.23 2.43 -12.48
C ALA A 168 -5.90 1.18 -13.32
N LYS A 169 -6.87 0.75 -14.12
CA LYS A 169 -6.69 -0.38 -15.07
C LYS A 169 -5.60 -0.13 -16.11
N GLN A 170 -5.30 1.15 -16.38
CA GLN A 170 -4.28 1.63 -17.31
C GLN A 170 -2.85 1.68 -16.70
N SER A 171 -2.68 1.26 -15.45
CA SER A 171 -1.35 1.21 -14.82
C SER A 171 -0.33 0.47 -15.69
N SER A 172 0.87 1.04 -15.80
CA SER A 172 1.99 0.39 -16.52
C SER A 172 2.59 -0.79 -15.75
N ALA A 173 2.17 -1.00 -14.50
CA ALA A 173 2.61 -2.08 -13.63
C ALA A 173 1.41 -2.94 -13.15
N PRO A 174 0.75 -3.71 -14.05
CA PRO A 174 -0.48 -4.43 -13.72
C PRO A 174 -0.30 -5.44 -12.57
N ALA A 175 0.81 -6.15 -12.51
CA ALA A 175 1.10 -7.09 -11.42
C ALA A 175 1.21 -6.39 -10.05
N LEU A 176 1.82 -5.19 -10.00
CA LEU A 176 1.87 -4.38 -8.78
C LEU A 176 0.46 -3.91 -8.39
N ARG A 177 -0.34 -3.46 -9.37
CA ARG A 177 -1.74 -3.08 -9.14
C ARG A 177 -2.53 -4.24 -8.52
N GLU A 178 -2.44 -5.44 -9.08
CA GLU A 178 -3.13 -6.63 -8.57
C GLU A 178 -2.72 -6.94 -7.14
N SER A 179 -1.42 -6.87 -6.84
CA SER A 179 -0.89 -7.08 -5.49
C SER A 179 -1.42 -6.04 -4.51
N LEU A 180 -1.44 -4.74 -4.87
CA LEU A 180 -1.96 -3.65 -4.03
C LEU A 180 -3.46 -3.81 -3.74
N LEU A 181 -4.22 -4.25 -4.72
CA LEU A 181 -5.67 -4.42 -4.60
C LEU A 181 -6.06 -5.77 -3.96
N GLY A 182 -5.09 -6.64 -3.64
CA GLY A 182 -5.37 -7.97 -3.10
C GLY A 182 -6.04 -8.91 -4.10
N LEU A 183 -5.82 -8.69 -5.41
CA LEU A 183 -6.39 -9.49 -6.51
C LEU A 183 -5.45 -10.64 -6.95
N SER A 184 -4.18 -10.59 -6.54
CA SER A 184 -3.22 -11.68 -6.78
C SER A 184 -3.60 -12.90 -5.94
N ARG A 185 -3.82 -14.03 -6.60
CA ARG A 185 -4.05 -15.35 -5.96
C ARG A 185 -2.74 -16.08 -5.78
#